data_3267c2fb66cb2a10369b8bb84168f909
#
_entry.id   3267c2fb66cb2a10369b8bb84168f909
#
_cell.length_a   1.000
_cell.length_b   1.000
_cell.length_c   1.000
_cell.angle_alpha   90.00
_cell.angle_beta   90.00
_cell.angle_gamma   90.00
#
_symmetry.space_group_name_H-M   'P 1'
#
loop_
_entity.id
_entity.type
_entity.pdbx_description
1 polymer ?
#
loop_
_entity_poly.entity_id
_entity_poly.type
_entity_poly.pdbx_seq_one_letter_code
_entity_poly.pdbx_strand_id
1 'polypeptide(L)'
;TFIWMKQALNALEPEILDIGRFQVVAILVAARFAVAAIAMLLLFPKARAALKHPEQWRGGLILGGIMLVGFVTQMIGLEDISPSVSAFLTSLYVVFTALITVVFTKSRPSRALLLGVLLATFGAGFIQGPPHLTWGLGEVLTVICAVFFALHIIFTQKITQQLEPIGVTQTSFIVVTVGAFLLLLLIGGGRSISQWDLVFKDGVFLQVLCLGIGGSLFCLLLLNLFQRFLHPIQAAIIYAFE
;
A
#
# COMPACT_ATOMS: atom_id res chain seq x y z
N THR A 1 -9.88 -1.60 -5.49
CA THR A 1 -8.84 -2.31 -4.69
C THR A 1 -9.40 -2.75 -3.33
N PHE A 2 -10.00 -1.86 -2.52
CA PHE A 2 -10.53 -2.15 -1.17
C PHE A 2 -11.57 -3.26 -1.13
N ILE A 3 -12.49 -3.30 -2.12
CA ILE A 3 -13.51 -4.35 -2.22
C ILE A 3 -12.87 -5.73 -2.37
N TRP A 4 -11.91 -5.89 -3.28
CA TRP A 4 -11.19 -7.16 -3.48
C TRP A 4 -10.40 -7.59 -2.25
N MET A 5 -9.77 -6.63 -1.54
CA MET A 5 -9.10 -6.91 -0.26
C MET A 5 -10.10 -7.44 0.79
N LYS A 6 -11.24 -6.77 0.94
CA LYS A 6 -12.27 -7.18 1.90
C LYS A 6 -12.89 -8.54 1.55
N GLN A 7 -13.12 -8.79 0.26
CA GLN A 7 -13.60 -10.10 -0.22
C GLN A 7 -12.61 -11.23 0.10
N ALA A 8 -11.30 -10.99 -0.12
CA ALA A 8 -10.27 -11.98 0.22
C ALA A 8 -10.20 -12.23 1.74
N LEU A 9 -10.30 -11.19 2.56
CA LEU A 9 -10.35 -11.33 4.02
C LEU A 9 -11.59 -12.10 4.49
N ASN A 10 -12.76 -11.77 3.96
CA ASN A 10 -14.01 -12.46 4.31
C ASN A 10 -13.98 -13.94 3.88
N ALA A 11 -13.39 -14.27 2.72
CA ALA A 11 -13.23 -15.65 2.28
C ALA A 11 -12.28 -16.47 3.16
N LEU A 12 -11.42 -15.80 3.93
CA LEU A 12 -10.45 -16.40 4.86
C LEU A 12 -10.81 -16.15 6.34
N GLU A 13 -12.05 -15.75 6.63
CA GLU A 13 -12.48 -15.51 8.02
C GLU A 13 -12.28 -16.74 8.93
N PRO A 14 -12.59 -17.98 8.52
CA PRO A 14 -12.31 -19.16 9.34
C PRO A 14 -10.82 -19.33 9.64
N GLU A 15 -9.95 -19.07 8.68
CA GLU A 15 -8.50 -19.16 8.84
C GLU A 15 -7.94 -18.03 9.70
N ILE A 16 -8.54 -16.84 9.65
CA ILE A 16 -8.19 -15.73 10.56
C ILE A 16 -8.40 -16.14 12.02
N LEU A 17 -9.47 -16.88 12.30
CA LEU A 17 -9.77 -17.41 13.64
C LEU A 17 -8.82 -18.52 14.08
N ASP A 18 -8.35 -19.37 13.14
CA ASP A 18 -7.48 -20.51 13.43
C ASP A 18 -6.00 -20.13 13.55
N ILE A 19 -5.46 -19.44 12.54
CA ILE A 19 -4.02 -19.13 12.46
C ILE A 19 -3.68 -17.70 12.82
N GLY A 20 -4.66 -16.82 12.94
CA GLY A 20 -4.54 -15.42 13.32
C GLY A 20 -4.45 -14.45 12.13
N ARG A 21 -4.98 -13.25 12.34
CA ARG A 21 -5.10 -12.18 11.33
C ARG A 21 -3.75 -11.78 10.69
N PHE A 22 -2.70 -11.69 11.48
CA PHE A 22 -1.40 -11.25 10.97
C PHE A 22 -0.80 -12.23 9.96
N GLN A 23 -1.00 -13.54 10.14
CA GLN A 23 -0.52 -14.55 9.20
C GLN A 23 -1.28 -14.49 7.90
N VAL A 24 -2.61 -14.44 7.95
CA VAL A 24 -3.47 -14.33 6.75
C VAL A 24 -3.13 -13.06 5.97
N VAL A 25 -3.00 -11.91 6.63
CA VAL A 25 -2.62 -10.65 5.99
C VAL A 25 -1.22 -10.76 5.35
N ALA A 26 -0.24 -11.35 6.04
CA ALA A 26 1.10 -11.50 5.49
C ALA A 26 1.10 -12.40 4.23
N ILE A 27 0.32 -13.49 4.21
CA ILE A 27 0.14 -14.36 3.02
C ILE A 27 -0.47 -13.55 1.86
N LEU A 28 -1.57 -12.83 2.10
CA LEU A 28 -2.26 -12.07 1.05
C LEU A 28 -1.38 -10.95 0.48
N VAL A 29 -0.65 -10.21 1.33
CA VAL A 29 0.30 -9.17 0.89
C VAL A 29 1.44 -9.79 0.10
N ALA A 30 2.06 -10.88 0.59
CA ALA A 30 3.14 -11.54 -0.12
C ALA A 30 2.68 -12.09 -1.48
N ALA A 31 1.53 -12.77 -1.53
CA ALA A 31 0.99 -13.33 -2.77
C ALA A 31 0.66 -12.24 -3.80
N ARG A 32 -0.01 -11.16 -3.38
CA ARG A 32 -0.37 -10.02 -4.22
C ARG A 32 0.88 -9.41 -4.89
N PHE A 33 1.93 -9.14 -4.10
CA PHE A 33 3.14 -8.53 -4.63
C PHE A 33 4.03 -9.51 -5.37
N ALA A 34 3.98 -10.82 -5.06
CA ALA A 34 4.62 -11.86 -5.86
C ALA A 34 4.02 -11.91 -7.27
N VAL A 35 2.69 -11.88 -7.40
CA VAL A 35 2.00 -11.81 -8.70
C VAL A 35 2.46 -10.56 -9.47
N ALA A 36 2.50 -9.39 -8.84
CA ALA A 36 2.94 -8.15 -9.45
C ALA A 36 4.42 -8.24 -9.90
N ALA A 37 5.31 -8.74 -9.05
CA ALA A 37 6.74 -8.89 -9.35
C ALA A 37 6.98 -9.87 -10.51
N ILE A 38 6.30 -11.02 -10.53
CA ILE A 38 6.40 -12.01 -11.61
C ILE A 38 5.90 -11.40 -12.93
N ALA A 39 4.72 -10.76 -12.91
CA ALA A 39 4.18 -10.10 -14.09
C ALA A 39 5.11 -9.01 -14.63
N MET A 40 5.72 -8.19 -13.75
CA MET A 40 6.73 -7.20 -14.14
C MET A 40 7.95 -7.85 -14.82
N LEU A 41 8.47 -8.95 -14.26
CA LEU A 41 9.61 -9.67 -14.84
C LEU A 41 9.27 -10.24 -16.24
N LEU A 42 8.05 -10.69 -16.45
CA LEU A 42 7.62 -11.25 -17.73
C LEU A 42 7.41 -10.15 -18.80
N LEU A 43 6.78 -9.04 -18.40
CA LEU A 43 6.35 -8.00 -19.33
C LEU A 43 7.44 -6.98 -19.66
N PHE A 44 8.36 -6.68 -18.72
CA PHE A 44 9.31 -5.57 -18.87
C PHE A 44 10.78 -6.03 -18.83
N PRO A 45 11.50 -5.99 -19.98
CA PRO A 45 12.93 -6.29 -20.02
C PRO A 45 13.78 -5.42 -19.06
N LYS A 46 13.38 -4.15 -18.87
CA LYS A 46 14.02 -3.23 -17.92
C LYS A 46 13.92 -3.70 -16.47
N ALA A 47 12.82 -4.35 -16.09
CA ALA A 47 12.65 -4.91 -14.76
C ALA A 47 13.67 -6.03 -14.48
N ARG A 48 13.93 -6.89 -15.50
CA ARG A 48 14.96 -7.93 -15.40
C ARG A 48 16.37 -7.35 -15.32
N ALA A 49 16.66 -6.34 -16.13
CA ALA A 49 17.95 -5.67 -16.10
C ALA A 49 18.25 -5.00 -14.76
N ALA A 50 17.23 -4.39 -14.15
CA ALA A 50 17.34 -3.67 -12.88
C ALA A 50 17.83 -4.55 -11.72
N LEU A 51 17.58 -5.85 -11.75
CA LEU A 51 18.03 -6.78 -10.71
C LEU A 51 19.56 -6.86 -10.56
N LYS A 52 20.30 -6.44 -11.60
CA LYS A 52 21.78 -6.43 -11.61
C LYS A 52 22.38 -5.13 -11.05
N HIS A 53 21.55 -4.11 -10.78
CA HIS A 53 21.98 -2.78 -10.40
C HIS A 53 21.73 -2.51 -8.91
N PRO A 54 22.79 -2.40 -8.07
CA PRO A 54 22.66 -2.19 -6.63
C PRO A 54 21.89 -0.92 -6.24
N GLU A 55 22.00 0.13 -7.05
CA GLU A 55 21.28 1.38 -6.83
C GLU A 55 19.75 1.21 -6.92
N GLN A 56 19.27 0.33 -7.81
CA GLN A 56 17.84 0.01 -7.92
C GLN A 56 17.34 -0.69 -6.65
N TRP A 57 18.15 -1.56 -6.07
CA TRP A 57 17.83 -2.24 -4.82
C TRP A 57 17.79 -1.27 -3.63
N ARG A 58 18.68 -0.25 -3.57
CA ARG A 58 18.60 0.79 -2.53
C ARG A 58 17.28 1.56 -2.61
N GLY A 59 16.89 2.00 -3.82
CA GLY A 59 15.58 2.63 -4.04
C GLY A 59 14.43 1.70 -3.69
N GLY A 60 14.50 0.45 -4.14
CA GLY A 60 13.51 -0.58 -3.87
C GLY A 60 13.34 -0.93 -2.40
N LEU A 61 14.43 -0.98 -1.62
CA LEU A 61 14.38 -1.21 -0.17
C LEU A 61 13.64 -0.08 0.56
N ILE A 62 13.90 1.16 0.21
CA ILE A 62 13.21 2.31 0.81
C ILE A 62 11.73 2.28 0.46
N LEU A 63 11.39 2.24 -0.83
CA LEU A 63 9.99 2.27 -1.27
C LEU A 63 9.24 1.00 -0.86
N GLY A 64 9.85 -0.17 -1.04
CA GLY A 64 9.26 -1.44 -0.66
C GLY A 64 9.04 -1.57 0.86
N GLY A 65 9.98 -1.08 1.67
CA GLY A 65 9.83 -1.06 3.13
C GLY A 65 8.66 -0.16 3.57
N ILE A 66 8.55 1.05 3.00
CA ILE A 66 7.43 1.96 3.27
C ILE A 66 6.10 1.32 2.83
N MET A 67 6.07 0.72 1.63
CA MET A 67 4.90 0.02 1.11
C MET A 67 4.49 -1.16 1.97
N LEU A 68 5.45 -1.98 2.43
CA LEU A 68 5.17 -3.14 3.27
C LEU A 68 4.41 -2.73 4.52
N VAL A 69 4.90 -1.73 5.25
CA VAL A 69 4.21 -1.22 6.44
C VAL A 69 2.83 -0.67 6.07
N GLY A 70 2.72 0.13 5.01
CA GLY A 70 1.46 0.69 4.56
C GLY A 70 0.42 -0.39 4.23
N PHE A 71 0.76 -1.38 3.42
CA PHE A 71 -0.20 -2.43 3.02
C PHE A 71 -0.54 -3.41 4.14
N VAL A 72 0.40 -3.73 5.01
CA VAL A 72 0.11 -4.60 6.17
C VAL A 72 -0.84 -3.90 7.14
N THR A 73 -0.56 -2.63 7.49
CA THR A 73 -1.44 -1.87 8.39
C THR A 73 -2.81 -1.61 7.76
N GLN A 74 -2.88 -1.36 6.45
CA GLN A 74 -4.13 -1.20 5.71
C GLN A 74 -5.00 -2.46 5.76
N MET A 75 -4.42 -3.62 5.49
CA MET A 75 -5.18 -4.87 5.46
C MET A 75 -5.65 -5.31 6.84
N ILE A 76 -4.82 -5.12 7.88
CA ILE A 76 -5.22 -5.39 9.27
C ILE A 76 -6.36 -4.45 9.65
N GLY A 77 -6.24 -3.15 9.33
CA GLY A 77 -7.29 -2.17 9.61
C GLY A 77 -8.60 -2.48 8.88
N LEU A 78 -8.52 -2.92 7.62
CA LEU A 78 -9.68 -3.24 6.79
C LEU A 78 -10.50 -4.44 7.31
N GLU A 79 -9.92 -5.31 8.13
CA GLU A 79 -10.66 -6.39 8.79
C GLU A 79 -11.77 -5.85 9.68
N ASP A 80 -11.47 -4.81 10.46
CA ASP A 80 -12.35 -4.26 11.49
C ASP A 80 -13.32 -3.18 10.96
N ILE A 81 -13.03 -2.58 9.79
CA ILE A 81 -13.81 -1.46 9.23
C ILE A 81 -14.36 -1.78 7.83
N SER A 82 -15.32 -0.97 7.38
CA SER A 82 -15.87 -1.12 6.04
C SER A 82 -14.89 -0.65 4.95
N PRO A 83 -14.98 -1.19 3.71
CA PRO A 83 -14.16 -0.74 2.59
C PRO A 83 -14.24 0.77 2.33
N SER A 84 -15.42 1.36 2.50
CA SER A 84 -15.65 2.80 2.29
C SER A 84 -14.90 3.66 3.31
N VAL A 85 -14.93 3.25 4.59
CA VAL A 85 -14.18 3.93 5.67
C VAL A 85 -12.69 3.77 5.47
N SER A 86 -12.23 2.57 5.15
CA SER A 86 -10.81 2.32 4.89
C SER A 86 -10.31 3.14 3.69
N ALA A 87 -11.05 3.17 2.58
CA ALA A 87 -10.70 3.97 1.41
C ALA A 87 -10.62 5.46 1.76
N PHE A 88 -11.59 5.94 2.52
CA PHE A 88 -11.63 7.33 2.93
C PHE A 88 -10.47 7.69 3.88
N LEU A 89 -10.26 6.95 4.96
CA LEU A 89 -9.15 7.20 5.89
C LEU A 89 -7.79 7.08 5.20
N THR A 90 -7.65 6.14 4.26
CA THR A 90 -6.44 6.04 3.44
C THR A 90 -6.24 7.30 2.61
N SER A 91 -7.31 7.92 2.04
CA SER A 91 -7.19 9.14 1.23
C SER A 91 -6.61 10.33 2.00
N LEU A 92 -6.57 10.28 3.34
CA LEU A 92 -5.86 11.26 4.16
C LEU A 92 -4.36 11.35 3.84
N TYR A 93 -3.81 10.40 3.06
CA TYR A 93 -2.44 10.53 2.56
C TYR A 93 -2.23 11.82 1.75
N VAL A 94 -3.28 12.39 1.13
CA VAL A 94 -3.23 13.72 0.46
C VAL A 94 -2.85 14.80 1.47
N VAL A 95 -3.54 14.80 2.61
CA VAL A 95 -3.32 15.73 3.72
C VAL A 95 -1.91 15.56 4.29
N PHE A 96 -1.54 14.30 4.60
CA PHE A 96 -0.22 14.01 5.15
C PHE A 96 0.90 14.33 4.17
N THR A 97 0.73 14.07 2.85
CA THR A 97 1.70 14.46 1.83
C THR A 97 1.93 15.98 1.85
N ALA A 98 0.86 16.75 1.94
CA ALA A 98 0.94 18.19 1.98
C ALA A 98 1.64 18.69 3.25
N LEU A 99 1.26 18.18 4.43
CA LEU A 99 1.86 18.56 5.71
C LEU A 99 3.36 18.17 5.76
N ILE A 100 3.70 16.94 5.39
CA ILE A 100 5.07 16.45 5.39
C ILE A 100 5.92 17.26 4.40
N THR A 101 5.40 17.55 3.20
CA THR A 101 6.12 18.36 2.21
C THR A 101 6.43 19.76 2.77
N VAL A 102 5.49 20.41 3.43
CA VAL A 102 5.67 21.71 4.07
C VAL A 102 6.79 21.66 5.12
N VAL A 103 6.80 20.63 5.96
CA VAL A 103 7.85 20.42 6.98
C VAL A 103 9.23 20.23 6.32
N PHE A 104 9.32 19.38 5.30
CA PHE A 104 10.57 19.09 4.61
C PHE A 104 11.11 20.28 3.81
N THR A 105 10.25 21.10 3.21
CA THR A 105 10.64 22.27 2.44
C THR A 105 10.81 23.52 3.30
N LYS A 106 10.47 23.44 4.61
CA LYS A 106 10.45 24.58 5.53
C LYS A 106 9.63 25.76 4.98
N SER A 107 8.68 25.48 4.10
CA SER A 107 7.80 26.48 3.49
C SER A 107 6.59 26.72 4.41
N ARG A 108 5.97 27.92 4.29
CA ARG A 108 4.71 28.17 4.98
C ARG A 108 3.59 27.49 4.21
N PRO A 109 2.68 26.72 4.87
CA PRO A 109 1.53 26.15 4.19
C PRO A 109 0.64 27.26 3.60
N SER A 110 0.19 27.09 2.37
CA SER A 110 -0.74 28.02 1.78
C SER A 110 -2.10 27.95 2.50
N ARG A 111 -2.84 29.08 2.51
CA ARG A 111 -4.20 29.10 3.09
C ARG A 111 -5.12 28.08 2.41
N ALA A 112 -4.98 27.90 1.10
CA ALA A 112 -5.73 26.90 0.35
C ALA A 112 -5.42 25.48 0.82
N LEU A 113 -4.15 25.17 1.11
CA LEU A 113 -3.75 23.88 1.66
C LEU A 113 -4.38 23.64 3.03
N LEU A 114 -4.33 24.61 3.94
CA LEU A 114 -4.93 24.49 5.26
C LEU A 114 -6.45 24.28 5.17
N LEU A 115 -7.13 25.03 4.30
CA LEU A 115 -8.57 24.84 4.04
C LEU A 115 -8.86 23.45 3.47
N GLY A 116 -8.05 22.98 2.51
CA GLY A 116 -8.19 21.65 1.93
C GLY A 116 -8.02 20.54 2.98
N VAL A 117 -7.02 20.68 3.86
CA VAL A 117 -6.80 19.77 5.00
C VAL A 117 -8.02 19.75 5.94
N LEU A 118 -8.51 20.92 6.31
CA LEU A 118 -9.69 21.05 7.19
C LEU A 118 -10.93 20.43 6.56
N LEU A 119 -11.21 20.74 5.29
CA LEU A 119 -12.36 20.19 4.57
C LEU A 119 -12.26 18.68 4.38
N ALA A 120 -11.07 18.17 4.07
CA ALA A 120 -10.83 16.74 3.97
C ALA A 120 -11.04 16.05 5.32
N THR A 121 -10.47 16.58 6.41
CA THR A 121 -10.64 16.04 7.76
C THR A 121 -12.09 16.10 8.23
N PHE A 122 -12.79 17.20 7.93
CA PHE A 122 -14.21 17.36 8.25
C PHE A 122 -15.07 16.38 7.43
N GLY A 123 -14.86 16.30 6.10
CA GLY A 123 -15.54 15.34 5.23
C GLY A 123 -15.33 13.91 5.70
N ALA A 124 -14.13 13.61 6.21
CA ALA A 124 -13.78 12.33 6.82
C ALA A 124 -14.71 11.94 7.96
N GLY A 125 -14.98 12.87 8.83
CA GLY A 125 -15.81 12.61 10.00
C GLY A 125 -17.26 12.25 9.68
N PHE A 126 -17.75 12.56 8.46
CA PHE A 126 -19.16 12.42 8.09
C PHE A 126 -19.48 11.30 7.09
N ILE A 127 -18.49 10.55 6.62
CA ILE A 127 -18.71 9.50 5.60
C ILE A 127 -19.61 8.36 6.08
N GLN A 128 -19.63 8.10 7.38
CA GLN A 128 -20.49 7.05 7.97
C GLN A 128 -21.69 7.60 8.75
N GLY A 129 -22.04 8.87 8.58
CA GLY A 129 -23.04 9.56 9.40
C GLY A 129 -22.39 10.44 10.49
N PRO A 130 -23.13 10.82 11.57
CA PRO A 130 -22.58 11.63 12.65
C PRO A 130 -21.30 11.00 13.21
N PRO A 131 -20.26 11.80 13.50
CA PRO A 131 -18.98 11.26 13.96
C PRO A 131 -19.15 10.46 15.24
N HIS A 132 -18.88 9.17 15.17
CA HIS A 132 -18.73 8.33 16.36
C HIS A 132 -17.37 8.63 16.99
N LEU A 133 -17.37 9.04 18.24
CA LEU A 133 -16.16 9.42 18.99
C LEU A 133 -15.30 8.21 19.41
N THR A 134 -15.76 6.99 19.13
CA THR A 134 -15.03 5.77 19.44
C THR A 134 -14.22 5.32 18.24
N TRP A 135 -12.93 5.62 18.27
CA TRP A 135 -11.99 5.10 17.28
C TRP A 135 -11.52 3.72 17.71
N GLY A 136 -11.67 2.75 16.80
CA GLY A 136 -11.14 1.41 17.01
C GLY A 136 -9.72 1.25 16.43
N LEU A 137 -9.19 0.06 16.60
CA LEU A 137 -7.86 -0.30 16.08
C LEU A 137 -7.82 -0.18 14.54
N GLY A 138 -8.92 -0.52 13.84
CA GLY A 138 -9.01 -0.47 12.39
C GLY A 138 -8.80 0.92 11.81
N GLU A 139 -9.44 1.94 12.38
CA GLU A 139 -9.29 3.33 11.97
C GLU A 139 -7.88 3.84 12.23
N VAL A 140 -7.30 3.56 13.41
CA VAL A 140 -5.94 3.97 13.77
C VAL A 140 -4.92 3.37 12.81
N LEU A 141 -5.00 2.07 12.52
CA LEU A 141 -4.09 1.39 11.58
C LEU A 141 -4.22 1.94 10.16
N THR A 142 -5.44 2.28 9.74
CA THR A 142 -5.67 2.87 8.41
C THR A 142 -5.11 4.29 8.31
N VAL A 143 -5.17 5.08 9.38
CA VAL A 143 -4.50 6.41 9.43
C VAL A 143 -2.98 6.26 9.39
N ILE A 144 -2.41 5.29 10.11
CA ILE A 144 -0.99 4.98 10.03
C ILE A 144 -0.62 4.60 8.59
N CYS A 145 -1.40 3.75 7.94
CA CYS A 145 -1.25 3.43 6.52
C CYS A 145 -1.20 4.69 5.64
N ALA A 146 -2.11 5.64 5.85
CA ALA A 146 -2.15 6.90 5.08
C ALA A 146 -0.87 7.72 5.25
N VAL A 147 -0.25 7.75 6.43
CA VAL A 147 1.06 8.39 6.66
C VAL A 147 2.15 7.69 5.84
N PHE A 148 2.19 6.35 5.84
CA PHE A 148 3.18 5.60 5.05
C PHE A 148 2.98 5.78 3.54
N PHE A 149 1.76 5.86 3.04
CA PHE A 149 1.50 6.17 1.64
C PHE A 149 1.89 7.60 1.26
N ALA A 150 1.70 8.57 2.16
CA ALA A 150 2.22 9.92 1.97
C ALA A 150 3.75 9.94 1.86
N LEU A 151 4.44 9.23 2.73
CA LEU A 151 5.89 9.05 2.66
C LEU A 151 6.29 8.36 1.34
N HIS A 152 5.56 7.30 0.94
CA HIS A 152 5.81 6.62 -0.34
C HIS A 152 5.75 7.59 -1.51
N ILE A 153 4.72 8.42 -1.61
CA ILE A 153 4.58 9.44 -2.68
C ILE A 153 5.78 10.39 -2.71
N ILE A 154 6.19 10.91 -1.55
CA ILE A 154 7.30 11.87 -1.45
C ILE A 154 8.64 11.22 -1.84
N PHE A 155 8.91 10.02 -1.31
CA PHE A 155 10.15 9.30 -1.62
C PHE A 155 10.17 8.78 -3.05
N THR A 156 9.03 8.37 -3.60
CA THR A 156 8.92 7.93 -5.00
C THR A 156 9.36 9.05 -5.94
N GLN A 157 8.89 10.28 -5.75
CA GLN A 157 9.32 11.39 -6.58
C GLN A 157 10.85 11.56 -6.55
N LYS A 158 11.43 11.62 -5.36
CA LYS A 158 12.88 11.83 -5.19
C LYS A 158 13.70 10.70 -5.82
N ILE A 159 13.28 9.46 -5.62
CA ILE A 159 14.00 8.28 -6.08
C ILE A 159 13.87 8.12 -7.60
N THR A 160 12.66 8.29 -8.15
CA THR A 160 12.42 8.10 -9.60
C THR A 160 12.93 9.26 -10.46
N GLN A 161 13.31 10.39 -9.87
CA GLN A 161 14.07 11.44 -10.55
C GLN A 161 15.53 11.03 -10.79
N GLN A 162 16.09 10.13 -10.00
CA GLN A 162 17.47 9.70 -10.07
C GLN A 162 17.66 8.30 -10.63
N LEU A 163 16.67 7.42 -10.42
CA LEU A 163 16.70 6.01 -10.80
C LEU A 163 15.62 5.70 -11.81
N GLU A 164 15.80 4.59 -12.53
CA GLU A 164 14.84 4.11 -13.53
C GLU A 164 13.55 3.59 -12.83
N PRO A 165 12.37 4.18 -13.10
CA PRO A 165 11.15 3.88 -12.36
C PRO A 165 10.71 2.41 -12.43
N ILE A 166 10.83 1.77 -13.61
CA ILE A 166 10.46 0.35 -13.77
C ILE A 166 11.35 -0.54 -12.89
N GLY A 167 12.64 -0.22 -12.82
CA GLY A 167 13.60 -0.96 -12.03
C GLY A 167 13.34 -0.84 -10.53
N VAL A 168 13.11 0.38 -10.06
CA VAL A 168 12.77 0.64 -8.65
C VAL A 168 11.43 -0.01 -8.28
N THR A 169 10.42 0.05 -9.15
CA THR A 169 9.13 -0.61 -8.92
C THR A 169 9.31 -2.11 -8.78
N GLN A 170 10.08 -2.75 -9.67
CA GLN A 170 10.37 -4.18 -9.60
C GLN A 170 11.03 -4.57 -8.28
N THR A 171 12.11 -3.87 -7.92
CA THR A 171 12.83 -4.16 -6.66
C THR A 171 11.97 -3.89 -5.44
N SER A 172 11.10 -2.86 -5.46
CA SER A 172 10.12 -2.60 -4.39
C SER A 172 9.13 -3.75 -4.23
N PHE A 173 8.59 -4.30 -5.32
CA PHE A 173 7.66 -5.43 -5.26
C PHE A 173 8.32 -6.68 -4.67
N ILE A 174 9.57 -6.97 -5.05
CA ILE A 174 10.34 -8.07 -4.45
C ILE A 174 10.56 -7.83 -2.96
N VAL A 175 10.92 -6.62 -2.55
CA VAL A 175 11.12 -6.26 -1.14
C VAL A 175 9.84 -6.45 -0.33
N VAL A 176 8.68 -6.01 -0.85
CA VAL A 176 7.39 -6.23 -0.18
C VAL A 176 7.08 -7.72 -0.08
N THR A 177 7.26 -8.48 -1.17
CA THR A 177 7.01 -9.93 -1.19
C THR A 177 7.85 -10.65 -0.15
N VAL A 178 9.18 -10.42 -0.18
CA VAL A 178 10.12 -11.04 0.75
C VAL A 178 9.88 -10.57 2.17
N GLY A 179 9.62 -9.28 2.38
CA GLY A 179 9.33 -8.71 3.70
C GLY A 179 8.06 -9.29 4.32
N ALA A 180 6.98 -9.41 3.54
CA ALA A 180 5.74 -10.04 4.00
C ALA A 180 5.92 -11.54 4.29
N PHE A 181 6.71 -12.24 3.47
CA PHE A 181 7.07 -13.64 3.71
C PHE A 181 7.90 -13.81 4.99
N LEU A 182 8.87 -12.93 5.23
CA LEU A 182 9.64 -12.94 6.48
C LEU A 182 8.76 -12.64 7.70
N LEU A 183 7.82 -11.70 7.61
CA LEU A 183 6.84 -11.46 8.67
C LEU A 183 6.01 -12.72 8.94
N LEU A 184 5.56 -13.42 7.90
CA LEU A 184 4.83 -14.67 8.03
C LEU A 184 5.65 -15.72 8.79
N LEU A 185 6.94 -15.89 8.45
CA LEU A 185 7.84 -16.84 9.12
C LEU A 185 8.10 -16.47 10.58
N LEU A 186 8.26 -15.18 10.87
CA LEU A 186 8.50 -14.70 12.24
C LEU A 186 7.31 -14.91 13.16
N ILE A 187 6.07 -14.75 12.63
CA ILE A 187 4.84 -14.85 13.42
C ILE A 187 4.37 -16.32 13.53
N GLY A 188 4.37 -17.05 12.41
CA GLY A 188 3.78 -18.39 12.34
C GLY A 188 4.79 -19.54 12.42
N GLY A 189 6.10 -19.24 12.43
CA GLY A 189 7.15 -20.26 12.45
C GLY A 189 7.10 -21.18 11.21
N GLY A 190 7.63 -22.41 11.37
CA GLY A 190 7.74 -23.37 10.25
C GLY A 190 6.41 -23.88 9.69
N ARG A 191 5.30 -23.77 10.42
CA ARG A 191 3.96 -24.15 9.94
C ARG A 191 3.43 -23.20 8.86
N SER A 192 3.95 -21.99 8.79
CA SER A 192 3.52 -20.96 7.84
C SER A 192 3.73 -21.35 6.38
N ILE A 193 4.69 -22.24 6.09
CA ILE A 193 4.97 -22.67 4.72
C ILE A 193 3.83 -23.55 4.16
N SER A 194 3.17 -24.35 5.00
CA SER A 194 2.03 -25.18 4.55
C SER A 194 0.75 -24.39 4.29
N GLN A 195 0.69 -23.13 4.69
CA GLN A 195 -0.51 -22.28 4.57
C GLN A 195 -0.60 -21.50 3.25
N TRP A 196 0.35 -21.70 2.33
CA TRP A 196 0.30 -21.06 1.00
C TRP A 196 -0.83 -21.58 0.10
N ASP A 197 -1.40 -22.74 0.39
CA ASP A 197 -2.59 -23.27 -0.24
C ASP A 197 -3.80 -22.34 -0.07
N LEU A 198 -3.84 -21.51 0.97
CA LEU A 198 -4.89 -20.52 1.18
C LEU A 198 -5.03 -19.53 0.01
N VAL A 199 -3.95 -19.25 -0.70
CA VAL A 199 -3.96 -18.37 -1.88
C VAL A 199 -4.79 -18.99 -3.03
N PHE A 200 -4.83 -20.31 -3.11
CA PHE A 200 -5.55 -21.04 -4.15
C PHE A 200 -6.98 -21.42 -3.76
N LYS A 201 -7.43 -21.02 -2.56
CA LYS A 201 -8.79 -21.28 -2.11
C LYS A 201 -9.80 -20.54 -2.99
N ASP A 202 -10.98 -21.15 -3.16
CA ASP A 202 -12.08 -20.54 -3.89
C ASP A 202 -12.46 -19.17 -3.32
N GLY A 203 -12.58 -18.17 -4.22
CA GLY A 203 -12.88 -16.80 -3.83
C GLY A 203 -11.67 -15.98 -3.37
N VAL A 204 -10.46 -16.57 -3.21
CA VAL A 204 -9.22 -15.85 -2.84
C VAL A 204 -8.32 -15.66 -4.04
N PHE A 205 -8.12 -16.69 -4.84
CA PHE A 205 -7.19 -16.67 -5.97
C PHE A 205 -7.47 -15.54 -6.96
N LEU A 206 -8.73 -15.38 -7.33
CA LEU A 206 -9.13 -14.31 -8.26
C LEU A 206 -8.86 -12.91 -7.67
N GLN A 207 -9.18 -12.72 -6.39
CA GLN A 207 -8.92 -11.45 -5.70
C GLN A 207 -7.43 -11.14 -5.63
N VAL A 208 -6.59 -12.15 -5.34
CA VAL A 208 -5.13 -11.99 -5.33
C VAL A 208 -4.60 -11.62 -6.72
N LEU A 209 -5.10 -12.23 -7.79
CA LEU A 209 -4.75 -11.86 -9.18
C LEU A 209 -5.19 -10.43 -9.50
N CYS A 210 -6.44 -10.06 -9.20
CA CYS A 210 -6.95 -8.72 -9.44
C CYS A 210 -6.15 -7.66 -8.65
N LEU A 211 -5.83 -7.95 -7.39
CA LEU A 211 -5.00 -7.08 -6.55
C LEU A 211 -3.56 -7.00 -7.05
N GLY A 212 -2.97 -8.11 -7.46
CA GLY A 212 -1.59 -8.17 -7.95
C GLY A 212 -1.42 -7.43 -9.27
N ILE A 213 -2.28 -7.71 -10.25
CA ILE A 213 -2.19 -7.13 -11.59
C ILE A 213 -2.80 -5.72 -11.62
N GLY A 214 -4.05 -5.57 -11.23
CA GLY A 214 -4.74 -4.28 -11.26
C GLY A 214 -4.23 -3.32 -10.20
N GLY A 215 -4.37 -3.70 -8.93
CA GLY A 215 -4.09 -2.82 -7.80
C GLY A 215 -2.61 -2.61 -7.50
N SER A 216 -1.72 -3.57 -7.80
CA SER A 216 -0.30 -3.41 -7.54
C SER A 216 0.48 -3.10 -8.81
N LEU A 217 0.50 -4.01 -9.80
CA LEU A 217 1.30 -3.80 -10.99
C LEU A 217 0.87 -2.53 -11.72
N PHE A 218 -0.39 -2.43 -12.10
CA PHE A 218 -0.85 -1.35 -12.97
C PHE A 218 -0.84 0.00 -12.24
N CYS A 219 -1.49 0.09 -11.07
CA CYS A 219 -1.59 1.35 -10.33
C CYS A 219 -0.23 1.85 -9.84
N LEU A 220 0.57 1.00 -9.18
CA LEU A 220 1.86 1.44 -8.62
C LEU A 220 2.92 1.66 -9.70
N LEU A 221 2.89 0.91 -10.81
CA LEU A 221 3.78 1.16 -11.93
C LEU A 221 3.50 2.53 -12.57
N LEU A 222 2.23 2.83 -12.84
CA LEU A 222 1.85 4.15 -13.37
C LEU A 222 2.23 5.26 -12.39
N LEU A 223 1.95 5.07 -11.09
CA LEU A 223 2.37 5.99 -10.06
C LEU A 223 3.88 6.28 -10.16
N ASN A 224 4.71 5.25 -10.14
CA ASN A 224 6.17 5.40 -10.16
C ASN A 224 6.69 6.00 -11.48
N LEU A 225 6.05 5.69 -12.61
CA LEU A 225 6.42 6.24 -13.92
C LEU A 225 6.16 7.75 -14.02
N PHE A 226 5.02 8.21 -13.51
CA PHE A 226 4.58 9.58 -13.69
C PHE A 226 4.92 10.49 -12.51
N GLN A 227 5.11 9.93 -11.31
CA GLN A 227 5.39 10.68 -10.08
C GLN A 227 6.60 11.61 -10.19
N ARG A 228 7.62 11.23 -10.95
CA ARG A 228 8.84 12.03 -11.15
C ARG A 228 8.59 13.38 -11.83
N PHE A 229 7.49 13.52 -12.57
CA PHE A 229 7.11 14.74 -13.28
C PHE A 229 6.15 15.62 -12.49
N LEU A 230 5.61 15.13 -11.38
CA LEU A 230 4.57 15.79 -10.61
C LEU A 230 5.13 16.23 -9.25
N HIS A 231 4.65 17.38 -8.77
CA HIS A 231 4.87 17.74 -7.37
C HIS A 231 4.11 16.77 -6.47
N PRO A 232 4.66 16.33 -5.29
CA PRO A 232 4.03 15.31 -4.45
C PRO A 232 2.56 15.60 -4.11
N ILE A 233 2.22 16.86 -3.84
CA ILE A 233 0.84 17.26 -3.51
C ILE A 233 -0.09 17.08 -4.71
N GLN A 234 0.36 17.43 -5.92
CA GLN A 234 -0.44 17.26 -7.15
C GLN A 234 -0.68 15.77 -7.42
N ALA A 235 0.36 14.96 -7.28
CA ALA A 235 0.25 13.53 -7.45
C ALA A 235 -0.71 12.92 -6.42
N ALA A 236 -0.60 13.28 -5.14
CA ALA A 236 -1.50 12.80 -4.11
C ALA A 236 -2.98 13.12 -4.43
N ILE A 237 -3.27 14.33 -4.93
CA ILE A 237 -4.63 14.70 -5.34
C ILE A 237 -5.11 13.84 -6.51
N ILE A 238 -4.27 13.63 -7.53
CA ILE A 238 -4.62 12.79 -8.69
C ILE A 238 -4.93 11.36 -8.25
N TYR A 239 -4.12 10.78 -7.38
CA TYR A 239 -4.33 9.41 -6.89
C TYR A 239 -5.56 9.27 -5.99
N ALA A 240 -6.06 10.34 -5.37
CA ALA A 240 -7.29 10.30 -4.58
C ALA A 240 -8.56 10.10 -5.43
N PHE A 241 -8.46 10.19 -6.76
CA PHE A 241 -9.55 9.88 -7.68
C PHE A 241 -9.59 8.40 -8.13
N GLU A 242 -8.74 7.54 -7.55
CA GLU A 242 -8.81 6.08 -7.81
C GLU A 242 -10.16 5.47 -7.33
#